data_6b25a05e5d78713830c7883be992676c
#
_entry.id   6b25a05e5d78713830c7883be992676c
#
_cell.length_a   1.000
_cell.length_b   1.000
_cell.length_c   1.000
_cell.angle_alpha   90.00
_cell.angle_beta   90.00
_cell.angle_gamma   90.00
#
_symmetry.space_group_name_H-M   'P 1'
#
loop_
_entity.id
_entity.type
_entity.pdbx_description
1 polymer ?
#
loop_
_entity_poly.entity_id
_entity_poly.type
_entity_poly.pdbx_seq_one_letter_code
_entity_poly.pdbx_strand_id
1 'polypeptide(L)'
;YLYEGGIHMPGTVSGPGIPAGKVRDDLISGIDISAASLAVAGIAIPEKMEGRNFLAKGYRHREYLIAARDRCDYTYERIRAVVTPRFKYLRNYLTDRPFMNPSYKDPWPVSREMRRLMAEGKMNKTQLIFFGEKKPAEELYDLANDPHEINNLAGRKPFSAELERHRKILAGWIASSGDQGQETESDAGLLATMKRWGEKCVNPEYDRVRDAYSKWKASRPVQKPKPAPKKKAGGARKKKQAA
;
A
#
# COMPACT_ATOMS: atom_id res chain seq x y z
N TYR A 1 -1.42 -3.99 -0.06
CA TYR A 1 -1.54 -4.36 1.36
C TYR A 1 -0.24 -4.04 2.07
N LEU A 2 -0.28 -3.94 3.42
CA LEU A 2 0.89 -3.65 4.25
C LEU A 2 1.59 -4.92 4.78
N TYR A 3 1.34 -6.07 4.16
CA TYR A 3 2.07 -7.32 4.43
C TYR A 3 3.45 -7.33 3.78
N GLU A 4 4.34 -8.24 4.20
CA GLU A 4 5.71 -8.35 3.67
C GLU A 4 5.75 -8.36 2.14
N GLY A 5 4.89 -9.12 1.49
CA GLY A 5 4.79 -9.15 0.02
C GLY A 5 4.41 -7.82 -0.64
N GLY A 6 3.97 -6.82 0.12
CA GLY A 6 3.56 -5.50 -0.36
C GLY A 6 4.49 -4.35 0.00
N ILE A 7 5.29 -4.49 1.06
CA ILE A 7 6.11 -3.39 1.58
C ILE A 7 7.59 -3.76 1.78
N HIS A 8 7.94 -5.05 1.86
CA HIS A 8 9.33 -5.49 1.96
C HIS A 8 9.93 -5.64 0.56
N MET A 9 10.62 -4.59 0.11
CA MET A 9 11.21 -4.54 -1.22
C MET A 9 12.71 -4.83 -1.16
N PRO A 10 13.25 -5.75 -1.97
CA PRO A 10 14.69 -5.93 -2.09
C PRO A 10 15.34 -4.67 -2.68
N GLY A 11 16.50 -4.29 -2.14
CA GLY A 11 17.28 -3.15 -2.62
C GLY A 11 18.72 -3.53 -2.89
N THR A 12 19.32 -2.95 -3.92
CA THR A 12 20.75 -3.07 -4.20
C THR A 12 21.35 -1.69 -4.38
N VAL A 13 22.48 -1.46 -3.74
CA VAL A 13 23.24 -0.21 -3.87
C VAL A 13 24.65 -0.54 -4.33
N SER A 14 25.14 0.17 -5.36
CA SER A 14 26.51 0.04 -5.85
C SER A 14 27.06 1.40 -6.23
N GLY A 15 28.37 1.59 -6.09
CA GLY A 15 29.04 2.83 -6.46
C GLY A 15 30.34 3.04 -5.71
N PRO A 16 31.04 4.16 -5.98
CA PRO A 16 32.28 4.50 -5.26
C PRO A 16 32.04 4.56 -3.75
N GLY A 17 32.92 3.92 -2.97
CA GLY A 17 32.84 3.90 -1.51
C GLY A 17 31.82 2.94 -0.92
N ILE A 18 31.05 2.21 -1.74
CA ILE A 18 30.12 1.17 -1.28
C ILE A 18 30.85 -0.16 -1.20
N PRO A 19 30.92 -0.83 -0.02
CA PRO A 19 31.56 -2.14 0.11
C PRO A 19 30.85 -3.20 -0.73
N ALA A 20 31.60 -3.93 -1.56
CA ALA A 20 31.08 -5.02 -2.35
C ALA A 20 30.69 -6.24 -1.48
N GLY A 21 29.66 -6.98 -1.90
CA GLY A 21 29.25 -8.24 -1.28
C GLY A 21 28.69 -8.13 0.15
N LYS A 22 28.34 -6.93 0.61
CA LYS A 22 27.70 -6.75 1.92
C LYS A 22 26.19 -6.89 1.81
N VAL A 23 25.62 -7.65 2.73
CA VAL A 23 24.17 -7.76 2.95
C VAL A 23 23.83 -6.99 4.23
N ARG A 24 22.69 -6.33 4.23
CA ARG A 24 22.17 -5.58 5.40
C ARG A 24 20.74 -6.05 5.67
N ASP A 25 20.44 -6.29 6.94
CA ASP A 25 19.13 -6.74 7.44
C ASP A 25 18.44 -5.64 8.25
N ASP A 26 19.05 -4.47 8.37
CA ASP A 26 18.49 -3.36 9.14
C ASP A 26 17.31 -2.70 8.40
N LEU A 27 16.41 -2.12 9.16
CA LEU A 27 15.24 -1.45 8.63
C LEU A 27 15.62 -0.16 7.89
N ILE A 28 15.35 -0.13 6.59
CA ILE A 28 15.52 1.04 5.73
C ILE A 28 14.16 1.43 5.17
N SER A 29 13.76 2.69 5.36
CA SER A 29 12.53 3.22 4.80
C SER A 29 12.70 3.67 3.35
N GLY A 30 11.66 3.57 2.53
CA GLY A 30 11.68 4.13 1.18
C GLY A 30 12.02 5.63 1.12
N ILE A 31 11.67 6.40 2.16
CA ILE A 31 12.02 7.83 2.26
C ILE A 31 13.54 8.05 2.48
N ASP A 32 14.26 7.06 3.01
CA ASP A 32 15.70 7.13 3.23
C ASP A 32 16.50 7.15 1.91
N ILE A 33 15.93 6.59 0.84
CA ILE A 33 16.54 6.57 -0.49
C ILE A 33 16.76 8.00 -0.99
N SER A 34 15.77 8.88 -0.83
CA SER A 34 15.88 10.28 -1.23
C SER A 34 16.96 11.01 -0.44
N ALA A 35 17.01 10.83 0.88
CA ALA A 35 18.03 11.43 1.74
C ALA A 35 19.45 10.94 1.41
N ALA A 36 19.61 9.63 1.18
CA ALA A 36 20.89 9.05 0.78
C ALA A 36 21.32 9.56 -0.60
N SER A 37 20.39 9.73 -1.56
CA SER A 37 20.69 10.26 -2.89
C SER A 37 21.19 11.70 -2.83
N LEU A 38 20.58 12.56 -2.02
CA LEU A 38 21.06 13.95 -1.82
C LEU A 38 22.47 13.94 -1.22
N ALA A 39 22.70 13.13 -0.19
CA ALA A 39 23.99 13.04 0.47
C ALA A 39 25.11 12.57 -0.47
N VAL A 40 24.84 11.56 -1.32
CA VAL A 40 25.80 11.08 -2.34
C VAL A 40 26.09 12.16 -3.38
N ALA A 41 25.11 13.00 -3.71
CA ALA A 41 25.31 14.15 -4.60
C ALA A 41 26.00 15.35 -3.93
N GLY A 42 26.38 15.26 -2.67
CA GLY A 42 26.96 16.38 -1.90
C GLY A 42 25.97 17.49 -1.57
N ILE A 43 24.67 17.21 -1.63
CA ILE A 43 23.59 18.15 -1.33
C ILE A 43 23.14 17.96 0.10
N ALA A 44 22.99 19.06 0.85
CA ALA A 44 22.49 19.00 2.23
C ALA A 44 21.07 18.45 2.27
N ILE A 45 20.81 17.53 3.19
CA ILE A 45 19.48 16.98 3.43
C ILE A 45 18.62 18.07 4.09
N PRO A 46 17.48 18.50 3.51
CA PRO A 46 16.62 19.50 4.11
C PRO A 46 16.12 19.06 5.49
N GLU A 47 16.08 19.97 6.45
CA GLU A 47 15.64 19.70 7.84
C GLU A 47 14.26 19.06 7.94
N LYS A 48 13.31 19.46 7.09
CA LYS A 48 11.95 18.90 7.02
C LYS A 48 11.88 17.47 6.44
N MET A 49 13.01 16.93 5.95
CA MET A 49 13.04 15.57 5.37
C MET A 49 13.28 14.55 6.47
N GLU A 50 12.33 13.65 6.71
CA GLU A 50 12.42 12.59 7.73
C GLU A 50 13.30 11.41 7.31
N GLY A 51 13.68 11.32 6.04
CA GLY A 51 14.59 10.30 5.50
C GLY A 51 15.99 10.45 6.09
N ARG A 52 16.68 9.32 6.29
CA ARG A 52 18.02 9.24 6.84
C ARG A 52 19.02 8.74 5.80
N ASN A 53 20.23 9.30 5.78
CA ASN A 53 21.29 8.75 4.94
C ASN A 53 21.81 7.42 5.52
N PHE A 54 21.25 6.32 5.06
CA PHE A 54 21.64 4.97 5.51
C PHE A 54 23.02 4.52 5.00
N LEU A 55 23.67 5.29 4.14
CA LEU A 55 25.04 5.05 3.65
C LEU A 55 26.10 5.74 4.51
N ALA A 56 25.71 6.62 5.43
CA ALA A 56 26.66 7.32 6.30
C ALA A 56 27.34 6.36 7.29
N LYS A 57 28.62 6.58 7.58
CA LYS A 57 29.38 5.80 8.60
C LYS A 57 28.72 5.81 9.97
N GLY A 58 28.07 6.90 10.36
CA GLY A 58 27.37 7.06 11.64
C GLY A 58 25.88 6.80 11.57
N TYR A 59 25.41 6.05 10.57
CA TYR A 59 23.98 5.76 10.45
C TYR A 59 23.44 5.04 11.68
N ARG A 60 22.43 5.63 12.31
CA ARG A 60 21.70 5.03 13.42
C ARG A 60 20.56 4.20 12.86
N HIS A 61 20.61 2.88 13.04
CA HIS A 61 19.56 1.96 12.61
C HIS A 61 18.19 2.37 13.16
N ARG A 62 17.16 2.12 12.39
CA ARG A 62 15.78 2.34 12.84
C ARG A 62 15.35 1.17 13.72
N GLU A 63 14.72 1.48 14.86
CA GLU A 63 14.12 0.47 15.73
C GLU A 63 12.79 -0.03 15.17
N TYR A 64 12.10 0.81 14.42
CA TYR A 64 10.86 0.49 13.73
C TYR A 64 10.66 1.34 12.47
N LEU A 65 9.76 0.87 11.62
CA LEU A 65 9.20 1.62 10.50
C LEU A 65 7.68 1.71 10.64
N ILE A 66 7.12 2.79 10.10
CA ILE A 66 5.67 2.93 9.95
C ILE A 66 5.32 2.84 8.47
N ALA A 67 4.28 2.07 8.16
CA ALA A 67 3.65 2.06 6.86
C ALA A 67 2.17 2.41 7.00
N ALA A 68 1.64 3.16 6.04
CA ALA A 68 0.26 3.64 6.06
C ALA A 68 -0.45 3.38 4.74
N ARG A 69 -1.74 3.14 4.81
CA ARG A 69 -2.62 3.04 3.66
C ARG A 69 -3.98 3.63 4.01
N ASP A 70 -4.39 4.69 3.33
CA ASP A 70 -5.72 5.30 3.50
C ASP A 70 -6.64 5.05 2.33
N ARG A 71 -6.10 4.95 1.14
CA ARG A 71 -6.82 4.70 -0.09
C ARG A 71 -5.86 4.19 -1.16
N CYS A 72 -6.41 3.44 -2.12
CA CYS A 72 -5.71 3.11 -3.35
C CYS A 72 -6.67 3.36 -4.51
N ASP A 73 -6.48 4.45 -5.24
CA ASP A 73 -7.41 5.00 -6.23
C ASP A 73 -8.80 5.24 -5.63
N TYR A 74 -9.81 4.45 -6.00
CA TYR A 74 -11.17 4.53 -5.46
C TYR A 74 -11.46 3.55 -4.33
N THR A 75 -10.54 2.62 -4.02
CA THR A 75 -10.69 1.67 -2.92
C THR A 75 -10.37 2.34 -1.62
N TYR A 76 -11.39 2.63 -0.82
CA TYR A 76 -11.24 3.29 0.47
C TYR A 76 -10.76 2.30 1.53
N GLU A 77 -9.70 2.68 2.24
CA GLU A 77 -9.09 1.86 3.29
C GLU A 77 -8.41 2.74 4.32
N ARG A 78 -8.22 2.24 5.53
CA ARG A 78 -7.42 2.90 6.58
C ARG A 78 -6.69 1.86 7.40
N ILE A 79 -5.39 1.76 7.16
CA ILE A 79 -4.50 0.81 7.84
C ILE A 79 -3.22 1.52 8.24
N ARG A 80 -2.68 1.19 9.42
CA ARG A 80 -1.33 1.54 9.85
C ARG A 80 -0.58 0.28 10.23
N ALA A 81 0.70 0.21 9.90
CA ALA A 81 1.57 -0.87 10.31
C ALA A 81 2.81 -0.33 11.02
N VAL A 82 3.21 -1.03 12.06
CA VAL A 82 4.51 -0.88 12.73
C VAL A 82 5.34 -2.11 12.40
N VAL A 83 6.48 -1.91 11.78
CA VAL A 83 7.43 -2.98 11.44
C VAL A 83 8.66 -2.84 12.31
N THR A 84 8.99 -3.86 13.07
CA THR A 84 10.24 -4.02 13.82
C THR A 84 11.07 -5.14 13.20
N PRO A 85 12.33 -5.37 13.57
CA PRO A 85 13.15 -6.43 12.96
C PRO A 85 12.53 -7.83 13.04
N ARG A 86 11.67 -8.08 14.02
CA ARG A 86 11.07 -9.40 14.23
C ARG A 86 9.55 -9.41 14.10
N PHE A 87 8.87 -8.36 14.51
CA PHE A 87 7.40 -8.36 14.56
C PHE A 87 6.83 -7.29 13.65
N LYS A 88 5.66 -7.58 13.10
CA LYS A 88 4.81 -6.60 12.41
C LYS A 88 3.45 -6.54 13.08
N TYR A 89 3.02 -5.34 13.37
CA TYR A 89 1.69 -5.04 13.88
C TYR A 89 0.92 -4.24 12.84
N LEU A 90 -0.34 -4.61 12.62
CA LEU A 90 -1.26 -3.84 11.78
C LEU A 90 -2.48 -3.41 12.60
N ARG A 91 -2.85 -2.14 12.44
CA ARG A 91 -4.12 -1.59 12.92
C ARG A 91 -5.03 -1.35 11.72
N ASN A 92 -6.14 -2.09 11.66
CA ASN A 92 -7.20 -1.92 10.68
C ASN A 92 -8.30 -1.07 11.29
N TYR A 93 -8.56 0.11 10.73
CA TYR A 93 -9.63 1.01 11.23
C TYR A 93 -10.99 0.66 10.63
N LEU A 94 -11.04 0.06 9.43
CA LEU A 94 -12.26 -0.37 8.76
C LEU A 94 -12.36 -1.90 8.81
N THR A 95 -13.06 -2.40 9.81
CA THR A 95 -13.21 -3.85 10.07
C THR A 95 -14.48 -4.45 9.49
N ASP A 96 -15.36 -3.63 8.95
CA ASP A 96 -16.68 -3.97 8.41
C ASP A 96 -16.63 -4.62 7.01
N ARG A 97 -15.45 -4.79 6.46
CA ARG A 97 -15.23 -5.24 5.08
C ARG A 97 -14.04 -6.19 4.95
N PRO A 98 -13.96 -7.01 3.87
CA PRO A 98 -12.84 -7.92 3.62
C PRO A 98 -11.57 -7.15 3.21
N PHE A 99 -10.44 -7.88 3.17
CA PHE A 99 -9.21 -7.35 2.57
C PHE A 99 -9.36 -7.14 1.06
N MET A 100 -10.02 -8.08 0.36
CA MET A 100 -10.24 -8.02 -1.09
C MET A 100 -11.43 -7.11 -1.46
N ASN A 101 -11.31 -5.83 -1.16
CA ASN A 101 -12.24 -4.81 -1.63
C ASN A 101 -12.19 -4.66 -3.17
N PRO A 102 -13.29 -4.21 -3.81
CA PRO A 102 -13.27 -3.83 -5.21
C PRO A 102 -12.18 -2.80 -5.51
N SER A 103 -11.38 -3.04 -6.55
CA SER A 103 -10.22 -2.21 -6.87
C SER A 103 -9.92 -2.18 -8.37
N TYR A 104 -9.07 -1.25 -8.80
CA TYR A 104 -8.59 -1.19 -10.17
C TYR A 104 -7.84 -2.46 -10.63
N LYS A 105 -7.45 -3.32 -9.69
CA LYS A 105 -6.78 -4.60 -9.97
C LYS A 105 -7.77 -5.73 -10.29
N ASP A 106 -9.07 -5.55 -10.06
CA ASP A 106 -10.08 -6.59 -10.31
C ASP A 106 -10.08 -7.13 -11.75
N PRO A 107 -9.82 -6.33 -12.81
CA PRO A 107 -9.68 -6.84 -14.16
C PRO A 107 -8.40 -7.64 -14.42
N TRP A 108 -7.43 -7.68 -13.52
CA TRP A 108 -6.17 -8.39 -13.72
C TRP A 108 -6.38 -9.92 -13.66
N PRO A 109 -5.61 -10.70 -14.43
CA PRO A 109 -5.79 -12.15 -14.50
C PRO A 109 -5.78 -12.83 -13.13
N VAL A 110 -4.82 -12.46 -12.28
CA VAL A 110 -4.68 -13.03 -10.92
C VAL A 110 -5.92 -12.71 -10.05
N SER A 111 -6.40 -11.47 -10.08
CA SER A 111 -7.57 -11.08 -9.28
C SER A 111 -8.84 -11.79 -9.74
N ARG A 112 -9.03 -11.93 -11.06
CA ARG A 112 -10.15 -12.68 -11.63
C ARG A 112 -10.10 -14.14 -11.25
N GLU A 113 -8.91 -14.77 -11.34
CA GLU A 113 -8.74 -16.17 -10.97
C GLU A 113 -9.00 -16.41 -9.48
N MET A 114 -8.50 -15.54 -8.61
CA MET A 114 -8.78 -15.62 -7.17
C MET A 114 -10.29 -15.53 -6.89
N ARG A 115 -11.00 -14.59 -7.51
CA ARG A 115 -12.46 -14.46 -7.34
C ARG A 115 -13.22 -15.67 -7.90
N ARG A 116 -12.77 -16.24 -9.02
CA ARG A 116 -13.34 -17.47 -9.58
C ARG A 116 -13.16 -18.65 -8.63
N LEU A 117 -11.95 -18.88 -8.12
CA LEU A 117 -11.65 -19.97 -7.19
C LEU A 117 -12.45 -19.82 -5.88
N MET A 118 -12.60 -18.60 -5.39
CA MET A 118 -13.44 -18.30 -4.23
C MET A 118 -14.90 -18.68 -4.50
N ALA A 119 -15.48 -18.24 -5.62
CA ALA A 119 -16.88 -18.55 -5.98
C ALA A 119 -17.11 -20.05 -6.19
N GLU A 120 -16.10 -20.80 -6.65
CA GLU A 120 -16.16 -22.26 -6.84
C GLU A 120 -15.85 -23.06 -5.56
N GLY A 121 -15.60 -22.41 -4.42
CA GLY A 121 -15.25 -23.07 -3.17
C GLY A 121 -13.90 -23.82 -3.20
N LYS A 122 -13.01 -23.47 -4.13
CA LYS A 122 -11.72 -24.15 -4.36
C LYS A 122 -10.54 -23.53 -3.61
N MET A 123 -10.79 -22.54 -2.76
CA MET A 123 -9.74 -21.92 -1.95
C MET A 123 -9.50 -22.66 -0.64
N ASN A 124 -8.23 -22.78 -0.24
CA ASN A 124 -7.89 -23.27 1.10
C ASN A 124 -8.11 -22.18 2.18
N LYS A 125 -8.01 -22.57 3.45
CA LYS A 125 -8.24 -21.65 4.59
C LYS A 125 -7.35 -20.42 4.56
N THR A 126 -6.10 -20.54 4.18
CA THR A 126 -5.14 -19.42 4.10
C THR A 126 -5.55 -18.43 3.00
N GLN A 127 -5.93 -18.94 1.84
CA GLN A 127 -6.38 -18.09 0.72
C GLN A 127 -7.67 -17.36 1.05
N LEU A 128 -8.57 -17.99 1.82
CA LEU A 128 -9.85 -17.41 2.24
C LEU A 128 -9.69 -16.24 3.24
N ILE A 129 -8.55 -16.06 3.89
CA ILE A 129 -8.29 -14.92 4.79
C ILE A 129 -8.61 -13.59 4.08
N PHE A 130 -8.26 -13.46 2.80
CA PHE A 130 -8.48 -12.23 2.03
C PHE A 130 -9.94 -11.99 1.62
N PHE A 131 -10.78 -13.04 1.63
CA PHE A 131 -12.17 -13.01 1.16
C PHE A 131 -13.21 -13.13 2.28
N GLY A 132 -12.78 -13.15 3.54
CA GLY A 132 -13.70 -13.14 4.68
C GLY A 132 -14.59 -11.90 4.67
N GLU A 133 -15.75 -11.97 5.34
CA GLU A 133 -16.69 -10.85 5.42
C GLU A 133 -16.10 -9.62 6.11
N LYS A 134 -15.23 -9.86 7.08
CA LYS A 134 -14.61 -8.85 7.95
C LYS A 134 -13.13 -9.13 8.11
N LYS A 135 -12.36 -8.10 8.43
CA LYS A 135 -10.96 -8.23 8.84
C LYS A 135 -10.80 -7.91 10.34
N PRO A 136 -9.78 -8.49 11.00
CA PRO A 136 -9.51 -8.19 12.40
C PRO A 136 -9.12 -6.71 12.58
N ALA A 137 -9.45 -6.15 13.75
CA ALA A 137 -9.06 -4.78 14.09
C ALA A 137 -7.55 -4.65 14.28
N GLU A 138 -6.91 -5.72 14.72
CA GLU A 138 -5.48 -5.78 15.00
C GLU A 138 -4.88 -7.09 14.52
N GLU A 139 -3.67 -6.99 14.02
CA GLU A 139 -2.88 -8.15 13.62
C GLU A 139 -1.47 -7.99 14.17
N LEU A 140 -0.89 -9.10 14.61
CA LEU A 140 0.51 -9.19 15.05
C LEU A 140 1.12 -10.45 14.46
N TYR A 141 2.28 -10.30 13.82
CA TYR A 141 2.98 -11.41 13.18
C TYR A 141 4.44 -11.47 13.65
N ASP A 142 4.94 -12.67 13.92
CA ASP A 142 6.36 -12.95 14.16
C ASP A 142 7.03 -13.30 12.83
N LEU A 143 7.63 -12.33 12.19
CA LEU A 143 8.20 -12.46 10.85
C LEU A 143 9.32 -13.50 10.74
N ALA A 144 9.99 -13.80 11.86
CA ALA A 144 11.04 -14.83 11.92
C ALA A 144 10.45 -16.26 11.82
N ASN A 145 9.26 -16.49 12.38
CA ASN A 145 8.59 -17.80 12.41
C ASN A 145 7.42 -17.90 11.44
N ASP A 146 6.90 -16.78 10.98
CA ASP A 146 5.75 -16.66 10.05
C ASP A 146 6.02 -15.57 9.00
N PRO A 147 6.98 -15.75 8.10
CA PRO A 147 7.36 -14.75 7.09
C PRO A 147 6.24 -14.48 6.07
N HIS A 148 5.20 -15.29 6.04
CA HIS A 148 4.03 -15.13 5.18
C HIS A 148 2.81 -14.52 5.89
N GLU A 149 2.94 -14.18 7.17
CA GLU A 149 1.91 -13.48 7.95
C GLU A 149 0.54 -14.19 7.92
N ILE A 150 0.55 -15.49 8.17
CA ILE A 150 -0.65 -16.34 8.13
C ILE A 150 -1.29 -16.44 9.52
N ASN A 151 -0.47 -16.43 10.60
CA ASN A 151 -0.89 -16.72 11.95
C ASN A 151 -0.97 -15.44 12.78
N ASN A 152 -2.15 -14.80 12.83
CA ASN A 152 -2.36 -13.62 13.67
C ASN A 152 -2.22 -13.95 15.16
N LEU A 153 -1.28 -13.28 15.83
CA LEU A 153 -0.94 -13.46 17.25
C LEU A 153 -1.61 -12.43 18.19
N ALA A 154 -2.34 -11.43 17.63
CA ALA A 154 -2.87 -10.31 18.41
C ALA A 154 -3.78 -10.72 19.59
N GLY A 155 -4.50 -11.84 19.47
CA GLY A 155 -5.35 -12.37 20.54
C GLY A 155 -4.70 -13.40 21.46
N ARG A 156 -3.41 -13.70 21.30
CA ARG A 156 -2.71 -14.76 22.02
C ARG A 156 -1.99 -14.22 23.27
N LYS A 157 -2.34 -14.71 24.46
CA LYS A 157 -1.75 -14.28 25.75
C LYS A 157 -0.23 -14.17 25.77
N PRO A 158 0.56 -15.13 25.25
CA PRO A 158 2.02 -15.04 25.28
C PRO A 158 2.59 -13.82 24.55
N PHE A 159 1.83 -13.21 23.65
CA PHE A 159 2.26 -12.07 22.84
C PHE A 159 1.66 -10.73 23.28
N SER A 160 0.94 -10.70 24.42
CA SER A 160 0.25 -9.49 24.90
C SER A 160 1.21 -8.32 25.15
N ALA A 161 2.38 -8.57 25.71
CA ALA A 161 3.39 -7.54 25.96
C ALA A 161 3.93 -6.94 24.65
N GLU A 162 4.18 -7.79 23.65
CA GLU A 162 4.66 -7.34 22.34
C GLU A 162 3.59 -6.57 21.58
N LEU A 163 2.33 -7.01 21.63
CA LEU A 163 1.20 -6.28 21.07
C LEU A 163 1.09 -4.88 21.68
N GLU A 164 1.16 -4.79 23.01
CA GLU A 164 1.06 -3.51 23.71
C GLU A 164 2.26 -2.58 23.39
N ARG A 165 3.45 -3.13 23.26
CA ARG A 165 4.62 -2.38 22.81
C ARG A 165 4.39 -1.75 21.44
N HIS A 166 3.85 -2.49 20.48
CA HIS A 166 3.57 -1.99 19.12
C HIS A 166 2.43 -0.97 19.09
N ARG A 167 1.40 -1.15 19.91
CA ARG A 167 0.33 -0.16 20.09
C ARG A 167 0.90 1.18 20.58
N LYS A 168 1.83 1.14 21.56
CA LYS A 168 2.49 2.35 22.08
C LYS A 168 3.36 3.03 21.02
N ILE A 169 4.10 2.27 20.22
CA ILE A 169 4.87 2.81 19.10
C ILE A 169 3.95 3.53 18.11
N LEU A 170 2.84 2.89 17.70
CA LEU A 170 1.89 3.51 16.78
C LEU A 170 1.26 4.76 17.38
N ALA A 171 0.80 4.72 18.62
CA ALA A 171 0.20 5.87 19.30
C ALA A 171 1.18 7.04 19.41
N GLY A 172 2.44 6.77 19.76
CA GLY A 172 3.49 7.78 19.82
C GLY A 172 3.77 8.41 18.46
N TRP A 173 3.81 7.60 17.40
CA TRP A 173 3.99 8.10 16.04
C TRP A 173 2.78 8.96 15.58
N ILE A 174 1.55 8.53 15.82
CA ILE A 174 0.35 9.30 15.50
C ILE A 174 0.40 10.67 16.19
N ALA A 175 0.73 10.70 17.49
CA ALA A 175 0.80 11.93 18.26
C ALA A 175 1.91 12.88 17.75
N SER A 176 3.07 12.35 17.37
CA SER A 176 4.21 13.16 16.93
C SER A 176 4.11 13.63 15.49
N SER A 177 3.48 12.84 14.61
CA SER A 177 3.34 13.17 13.20
C SER A 177 2.07 13.95 12.86
N GLY A 178 1.07 13.95 13.76
CA GLY A 178 -0.26 14.48 13.49
C GLY A 178 -1.04 13.63 12.48
N ASP A 179 -0.76 12.32 12.39
CA ASP A 179 -1.43 11.41 11.47
C ASP A 179 -2.94 11.40 11.71
N GLN A 180 -3.70 11.59 10.65
CA GLN A 180 -5.16 11.63 10.66
C GLN A 180 -5.81 10.35 10.11
N GLY A 181 -5.04 9.28 9.94
CA GLY A 181 -5.54 8.03 9.35
C GLY A 181 -6.65 7.33 10.14
N GLN A 182 -6.88 7.71 11.39
CA GLN A 182 -8.05 7.30 12.17
C GLN A 182 -9.30 8.14 11.86
N GLU A 183 -9.16 9.29 11.21
CA GLU A 183 -10.26 10.18 10.82
C GLU A 183 -10.82 9.82 9.44
N THR A 184 -12.10 10.05 9.25
CA THR A 184 -12.73 9.85 7.95
C THR A 184 -12.32 10.96 6.99
N GLU A 185 -11.99 10.61 5.75
CA GLU A 185 -11.69 11.57 4.69
C GLU A 185 -12.85 12.58 4.51
N SER A 186 -12.51 13.83 4.21
CA SER A 186 -13.50 14.88 4.01
C SER A 186 -14.40 14.63 2.81
N ASP A 187 -15.62 15.15 2.84
CA ASP A 187 -16.56 15.08 1.71
C ASP A 187 -15.97 15.68 0.43
N ALA A 188 -15.17 16.72 0.55
CA ALA A 188 -14.47 17.31 -0.59
C ALA A 188 -13.49 16.31 -1.25
N GLY A 189 -12.72 15.56 -0.47
CA GLY A 189 -11.80 14.52 -0.93
C GLY A 189 -12.53 13.34 -1.58
N LEU A 190 -13.60 12.86 -0.92
CA LEU A 190 -14.45 11.78 -1.45
C LEU A 190 -15.11 12.20 -2.78
N LEU A 191 -15.67 13.42 -2.85
CA LEU A 191 -16.28 13.94 -4.06
C LEU A 191 -15.25 14.11 -5.19
N ALA A 192 -14.04 14.59 -4.90
CA ALA A 192 -12.98 14.70 -5.89
C ALA A 192 -12.61 13.31 -6.47
N THR A 193 -12.59 12.29 -5.62
CA THR A 193 -12.35 10.90 -6.02
C THR A 193 -13.48 10.36 -6.91
N MET A 194 -14.75 10.61 -6.52
CA MET A 194 -15.89 10.21 -7.36
C MET A 194 -15.90 10.92 -8.70
N LYS A 195 -15.53 12.20 -8.76
CA LYS A 195 -15.38 12.95 -10.03
C LYS A 195 -14.36 12.32 -10.97
N ARG A 196 -13.32 11.68 -10.42
CA ARG A 196 -12.27 10.99 -11.19
C ARG A 196 -12.67 9.58 -11.62
N TRP A 197 -13.27 8.79 -10.71
CA TRP A 197 -13.46 7.36 -10.87
C TRP A 197 -14.93 6.92 -11.10
N GLY A 198 -15.87 7.80 -10.83
CA GLY A 198 -17.31 7.58 -11.09
C GLY A 198 -17.89 6.43 -10.29
N GLU A 199 -18.67 5.61 -10.95
CA GLU A 199 -19.41 4.48 -10.36
C GLU A 199 -18.51 3.36 -9.80
N LYS A 200 -17.19 3.43 -10.01
CA LYS A 200 -16.23 2.52 -9.38
C LYS A 200 -16.07 2.79 -7.87
N CYS A 201 -16.50 3.96 -7.41
CA CYS A 201 -16.49 4.34 -6.00
C CYS A 201 -17.65 3.66 -5.26
N VAL A 202 -17.47 2.39 -4.90
CA VAL A 202 -18.52 1.55 -4.30
C VAL A 202 -18.42 1.40 -2.79
N ASN A 203 -17.35 1.89 -2.15
CA ASN A 203 -17.24 1.83 -0.69
C ASN A 203 -18.28 2.73 -0.02
N PRO A 204 -18.80 2.37 1.18
CA PRO A 204 -19.88 3.10 1.86
C PRO A 204 -19.57 4.57 2.14
N GLU A 205 -18.30 4.92 2.33
CA GLU A 205 -17.89 6.32 2.57
C GLU A 205 -18.33 7.26 1.45
N TYR A 206 -18.42 6.77 0.22
CA TYR A 206 -18.85 7.57 -0.92
C TYR A 206 -20.35 7.89 -0.91
N ASP A 207 -21.17 7.18 -0.13
CA ASP A 207 -22.61 7.44 -0.03
C ASP A 207 -22.89 8.86 0.45
N ARG A 208 -22.01 9.41 1.30
CA ARG A 208 -22.08 10.78 1.79
C ARG A 208 -22.06 11.84 0.70
N VAL A 209 -21.50 11.54 -0.45
CA VAL A 209 -21.28 12.51 -1.54
C VAL A 209 -21.93 12.12 -2.85
N ARG A 210 -22.74 11.03 -2.89
CA ARG A 210 -23.43 10.57 -4.12
C ARG A 210 -24.33 11.61 -4.74
N ASP A 211 -25.10 12.32 -3.92
CA ASP A 211 -25.99 13.38 -4.42
C ASP A 211 -25.23 14.54 -5.03
N ALA A 212 -24.16 14.98 -4.36
CA ALA A 212 -23.29 16.03 -4.87
C ALA A 212 -22.60 15.63 -6.17
N TYR A 213 -22.17 14.36 -6.27
CA TYR A 213 -21.61 13.80 -7.48
C TYR A 213 -22.65 13.74 -8.63
N SER A 214 -23.88 13.31 -8.35
CA SER A 214 -24.95 13.22 -9.34
C SER A 214 -25.31 14.61 -9.91
N LYS A 215 -25.43 15.63 -9.06
CA LYS A 215 -25.64 17.03 -9.47
C LYS A 215 -24.49 17.51 -10.34
N TRP A 216 -23.25 17.27 -9.94
CA TRP A 216 -22.07 17.64 -10.72
C TRP A 216 -22.04 16.92 -12.09
N LYS A 217 -22.36 15.62 -12.13
CA LYS A 217 -22.40 14.83 -13.37
C LYS A 217 -23.46 15.37 -14.34
N ALA A 218 -24.66 15.71 -13.85
CA ALA A 218 -25.74 16.27 -14.63
C ALA A 218 -25.41 17.68 -15.18
N SER A 219 -24.61 18.47 -14.49
CA SER A 219 -24.21 19.81 -14.95
C SER A 219 -23.13 19.81 -16.05
N ARG A 220 -22.55 18.65 -16.39
CA ARG A 220 -21.52 18.56 -17.41
C ARG A 220 -22.12 18.41 -18.79
N PRO A 221 -21.59 19.12 -19.80
CA PRO A 221 -21.99 18.88 -21.18
C PRO A 221 -21.69 17.42 -21.59
N VAL A 222 -22.63 16.80 -22.28
CA VAL A 222 -22.43 15.43 -22.78
C VAL A 222 -21.20 15.41 -23.69
N GLN A 223 -20.14 14.76 -23.26
CA GLN A 223 -18.94 14.59 -24.09
C GLN A 223 -19.33 13.73 -25.30
N LYS A 224 -19.25 14.29 -26.49
CA LYS A 224 -19.35 13.49 -27.72
C LYS A 224 -18.29 12.37 -27.67
N PRO A 225 -18.64 11.13 -28.02
CA PRO A 225 -17.69 10.04 -28.05
C PRO A 225 -16.47 10.43 -28.87
N LYS A 226 -15.27 10.20 -28.31
CA LYS A 226 -14.04 10.41 -29.10
C LYS A 226 -14.09 9.51 -30.32
N PRO A 227 -13.77 10.03 -31.53
CA PRO A 227 -13.73 9.22 -32.74
C PRO A 227 -12.74 8.04 -32.48
N ALA A 228 -13.15 6.85 -32.92
CA ALA A 228 -12.33 5.67 -32.81
C ALA A 228 -10.93 5.93 -33.41
N PRO A 229 -9.84 5.47 -32.79
CA PRO A 229 -8.51 5.65 -33.34
C PRO A 229 -8.46 5.03 -34.74
N LYS A 230 -8.14 5.86 -35.76
CA LYS A 230 -7.98 5.39 -37.15
C LYS A 230 -6.94 4.25 -37.10
N LYS A 231 -7.33 3.05 -37.49
CA LYS A 231 -6.40 1.94 -37.71
C LYS A 231 -5.30 2.43 -38.64
N LYS A 232 -4.07 2.53 -38.18
CA LYS A 232 -2.92 2.78 -39.05
C LYS A 232 -2.93 1.67 -40.10
N ALA A 233 -3.09 2.01 -41.37
CA ALA A 233 -2.91 1.06 -42.46
C ALA A 233 -1.55 0.42 -42.35
N GLY A 234 -1.51 -0.91 -42.24
CA GLY A 234 -0.29 -1.68 -42.10
C GLY A 234 0.64 -1.40 -43.27
N GLY A 235 1.77 -0.75 -42.97
CA GLY A 235 2.85 -0.62 -43.93
C GLY A 235 3.38 -2.00 -44.31
N ALA A 236 3.21 -2.39 -45.56
CA ALA A 236 3.75 -3.62 -46.13
C ALA A 236 5.30 -3.63 -45.93
N ARG A 237 5.78 -4.52 -45.09
CA ARG A 237 7.23 -4.79 -44.93
C ARG A 237 7.75 -5.40 -46.23
N LYS A 238 8.39 -4.59 -47.06
CA LYS A 238 9.17 -5.12 -48.22
C LYS A 238 10.27 -6.05 -47.67
N LYS A 239 10.14 -7.34 -47.96
CA LYS A 239 11.24 -8.31 -47.82
C LYS A 239 12.37 -7.89 -48.76
N LYS A 240 13.52 -7.43 -48.23
CA LYS A 240 14.78 -7.44 -48.97
C LYS A 240 15.27 -8.88 -49.05
N GLN A 241 15.24 -9.48 -50.23
CA GLN A 241 16.03 -10.65 -50.56
C GLN A 241 17.48 -10.19 -50.63
N ALA A 242 18.33 -10.87 -49.85
CA ALA A 242 19.79 -10.78 -50.03
C ALA A 242 20.18 -11.85 -51.03
N ALA A 243 20.93 -11.41 -52.03
CA ALA A 243 21.76 -12.25 -52.89
C ALA A 243 23.12 -12.45 -52.24
#